data_0217b988cc9ca352c72f65d2c43e2004
#
_entry.id   0217b988cc9ca352c72f65d2c43e2004
#
_cell.length_a   1.000
_cell.length_b   1.000
_cell.length_c   1.000
_cell.angle_alpha   90.00
_cell.angle_beta   90.00
_cell.angle_gamma   90.00
#
_symmetry.space_group_name_H-M   'P 1'
#
loop_
_entity.id
_entity.type
_entity.pdbx_description
1 polymer ?
#
loop_
_entity_poly.entity_id
_entity_poly.type
_entity_poly.pdbx_seq_one_letter_code
_entity_poly.pdbx_strand_id
1 'polypeptide(L)'
;MGLILPRRRRVSSSIQIFLLVAPILLFSMVAHEYAHGYAAYRQGDDTALLLGRLTWNPLRHIDPFMTVILPIFLVISHAPFIFGGAKPVPVNPAKFRHLRRGDIIVSMAGIVTNLVIAVLLVPTIIGLGVLGRALPALNDTCSLVQVMFTFGIIINLALAGFNLIPIPPLDGSHVMKYLLPSRWAAGYERLARFGFFLVVALILFGRPLLMAWMTPFIFLIRVALMVLSPFLLSSQWANLMSQWIS
;
A
#
# COMPACT_ATOMS: atom_id res chain seq x y z
N MET A 1 23.61 29.33 -5.07
CA MET A 1 24.80 28.53 -4.78
C MET A 1 24.33 27.25 -4.11
N GLY A 2 24.02 26.22 -4.96
CA GLY A 2 23.40 24.98 -4.51
C GLY A 2 24.41 24.09 -3.79
N LEU A 3 24.14 23.78 -2.52
CA LEU A 3 24.89 22.78 -1.77
C LEU A 3 24.63 21.39 -2.40
N ILE A 4 25.55 20.95 -3.26
CA ILE A 4 25.64 19.57 -3.73
C ILE A 4 26.14 18.76 -2.52
N LEU A 5 25.21 18.14 -1.78
CA LEU A 5 25.58 17.19 -0.72
C LEU A 5 26.40 16.05 -1.34
N PRO A 6 27.51 15.64 -0.73
CA PRO A 6 28.37 14.61 -1.26
C PRO A 6 27.60 13.28 -1.38
N ARG A 7 27.81 12.56 -2.46
CA ARG A 7 27.12 11.31 -2.88
C ARG A 7 26.97 10.27 -1.77
N ARG A 8 27.93 10.18 -0.83
CA ARG A 8 27.90 9.28 0.35
C ARG A 8 26.75 9.59 1.34
N ARG A 9 26.41 10.87 1.57
CA ARG A 9 25.30 11.23 2.47
C ARG A 9 23.92 10.85 1.91
N ARG A 10 23.74 10.88 0.58
CA ARG A 10 22.48 10.50 -0.07
C ARG A 10 22.19 8.99 0.07
N VAL A 11 23.19 8.14 -0.09
CA VAL A 11 23.02 6.67 0.04
C VAL A 11 22.70 6.29 1.49
N SER A 12 23.37 6.91 2.47
CA SER A 12 23.10 6.67 3.90
C SER A 12 21.68 7.06 4.29
N SER A 13 21.18 8.21 3.83
CA SER A 13 19.81 8.65 4.12
C SER A 13 18.73 7.76 3.47
N SER A 14 18.96 7.27 2.27
CA SER A 14 18.03 6.37 1.58
C SER A 14 17.89 5.02 2.30
N ILE A 15 19.00 4.47 2.79
CA ILE A 15 18.99 3.23 3.57
C ILE A 15 18.26 3.43 4.91
N GLN A 16 18.51 4.54 5.59
CA GLN A 16 17.83 4.87 6.85
C GLN A 16 16.32 4.99 6.67
N ILE A 17 15.87 5.69 5.63
CA ILE A 17 14.44 5.80 5.29
C ILE A 17 13.86 4.43 4.98
N PHE A 18 14.55 3.62 4.18
CA PHE A 18 14.12 2.27 3.85
C PHE A 18 13.93 1.40 5.10
N LEU A 19 14.92 1.37 6.00
CA LEU A 19 14.85 0.60 7.24
C LEU A 19 13.72 1.08 8.16
N LEU A 20 13.43 2.38 8.16
CA LEU A 20 12.34 2.96 8.93
C LEU A 20 10.96 2.61 8.34
N VAL A 21 10.85 2.58 7.02
CA VAL A 21 9.58 2.39 6.31
C VAL A 21 9.25 0.91 6.11
N ALA A 22 10.26 0.03 6.02
CA ALA A 22 10.07 -1.39 5.74
C ALA A 22 9.12 -2.11 6.73
N PRO A 23 9.17 -1.88 8.06
CA PRO A 23 8.26 -2.55 8.99
C PRO A 23 6.79 -2.20 8.73
N ILE A 24 6.47 -0.92 8.50
CA ILE A 24 5.09 -0.51 8.26
C ILE A 24 4.60 -0.93 6.87
N LEU A 25 5.48 -0.96 5.87
CA LEU A 25 5.18 -1.49 4.54
C LEU A 25 4.83 -2.98 4.63
N LEU A 26 5.67 -3.78 5.27
CA LEU A 26 5.44 -5.22 5.46
C LEU A 26 4.14 -5.48 6.23
N PHE A 27 3.91 -4.74 7.32
CA PHE A 27 2.66 -4.85 8.08
C PHE A 27 1.44 -4.54 7.20
N SER A 28 1.48 -3.45 6.43
CA SER A 28 0.37 -3.04 5.56
C SER A 28 0.06 -4.07 4.48
N MET A 29 1.10 -4.66 3.87
CA MET A 29 0.96 -5.72 2.87
C MET A 29 0.38 -7.00 3.48
N VAL A 30 0.90 -7.43 4.65
CA VAL A 30 0.40 -8.62 5.35
C VAL A 30 -1.05 -8.45 5.78
N ALA A 31 -1.41 -7.28 6.32
CA ALA A 31 -2.76 -6.97 6.72
C ALA A 31 -3.74 -7.00 5.54
N HIS A 32 -3.34 -6.46 4.39
CA HIS A 32 -4.08 -6.48 3.14
C HIS A 32 -4.34 -7.93 2.67
N GLU A 33 -3.30 -8.74 2.58
CA GLU A 33 -3.39 -10.14 2.15
C GLU A 33 -4.19 -10.99 3.16
N TYR A 34 -3.97 -10.78 4.46
CA TYR A 34 -4.75 -11.44 5.49
C TYR A 34 -6.23 -11.12 5.39
N ALA A 35 -6.57 -9.86 5.10
CA ALA A 35 -7.96 -9.43 4.94
C ALA A 35 -8.66 -10.15 3.79
N HIS A 36 -7.99 -10.34 2.63
CA HIS A 36 -8.51 -11.15 1.53
C HIS A 36 -8.79 -12.60 1.96
N GLY A 37 -7.81 -13.25 2.58
CA GLY A 37 -7.93 -14.63 3.06
C GLY A 37 -9.03 -14.79 4.12
N TYR A 38 -9.12 -13.85 5.07
CA TYR A 38 -10.14 -13.87 6.10
C TYR A 38 -11.54 -13.62 5.53
N ALA A 39 -11.69 -12.66 4.63
CA ALA A 39 -12.95 -12.41 3.95
C ALA A 39 -13.40 -13.63 3.13
N ALA A 40 -12.47 -14.29 2.40
CA ALA A 40 -12.75 -15.53 1.66
C ALA A 40 -13.22 -16.65 2.60
N TYR A 41 -12.54 -16.84 3.72
CA TYR A 41 -12.93 -17.79 4.75
C TYR A 41 -14.37 -17.53 5.25
N ARG A 42 -14.72 -16.27 5.52
CA ARG A 42 -16.06 -15.87 5.93
C ARG A 42 -17.12 -16.09 4.85
N GLN A 43 -16.73 -16.12 3.57
CA GLN A 43 -17.60 -16.44 2.43
C GLN A 43 -17.71 -17.94 2.16
N GLY A 44 -16.96 -18.81 2.86
CA GLY A 44 -17.00 -20.26 2.75
C GLY A 44 -15.77 -20.89 2.11
N ASP A 45 -14.78 -20.09 1.73
CA ASP A 45 -13.51 -20.58 1.15
C ASP A 45 -12.45 -20.76 2.23
N ASP A 46 -12.18 -22.01 2.58
CA ASP A 46 -11.15 -22.41 3.55
C ASP A 46 -9.77 -22.63 2.93
N THR A 47 -9.59 -22.35 1.64
CA THR A 47 -8.36 -22.67 0.89
C THR A 47 -7.13 -22.01 1.53
N ALA A 48 -7.20 -20.73 1.86
CA ALA A 48 -6.09 -20.01 2.50
C ALA A 48 -5.75 -20.58 3.89
N LEU A 49 -6.75 -20.99 4.66
CA LEU A 49 -6.59 -21.61 5.98
C LEU A 49 -5.87 -22.94 5.86
N LEU A 50 -6.37 -23.85 5.00
CA LEU A 50 -5.81 -25.20 4.80
C LEU A 50 -4.36 -25.18 4.28
N LEU A 51 -4.01 -24.17 3.49
CA LEU A 51 -2.64 -23.98 2.98
C LEU A 51 -1.73 -23.22 3.95
N GLY A 52 -2.20 -22.89 5.17
CA GLY A 52 -1.42 -22.15 6.17
C GLY A 52 -1.05 -20.72 5.72
N ARG A 53 -1.86 -20.13 4.82
CA ARG A 53 -1.64 -18.80 4.25
C ARG A 53 -2.49 -17.72 4.95
N LEU A 54 -3.46 -18.10 5.77
CA LEU A 54 -4.21 -17.20 6.65
C LEU A 54 -3.40 -16.94 7.93
N THR A 55 -2.37 -16.13 7.83
CA THR A 55 -1.39 -15.90 8.91
C THR A 55 -0.84 -14.47 8.87
N TRP A 56 -0.46 -13.95 10.04
CA TRP A 56 0.24 -12.66 10.19
C TRP A 56 1.77 -12.77 10.00
N ASN A 57 2.29 -13.98 9.74
CA ASN A 57 3.73 -14.18 9.51
C ASN A 57 4.12 -13.58 8.14
N PRO A 58 4.91 -12.49 8.10
CA PRO A 58 5.27 -11.83 6.84
C PRO A 58 6.05 -12.73 5.89
N LEU A 59 6.83 -13.69 6.41
CA LEU A 59 7.61 -14.61 5.59
C LEU A 59 6.74 -15.49 4.68
N ARG A 60 5.49 -15.74 5.07
CA ARG A 60 4.54 -16.48 4.24
C ARG A 60 3.99 -15.67 3.06
N HIS A 61 4.13 -14.34 3.11
CA HIS A 61 3.65 -13.40 2.09
C HIS A 61 4.78 -12.85 1.22
N ILE A 62 6.03 -13.26 1.44
CA ILE A 62 7.16 -12.91 0.58
C ILE A 62 7.11 -13.77 -0.68
N ASP A 63 7.12 -13.10 -1.84
CA ASP A 63 7.42 -13.69 -3.13
C ASP A 63 8.88 -13.39 -3.50
N PRO A 64 9.74 -14.39 -3.70
CA PRO A 64 11.15 -14.15 -4.00
C PRO A 64 11.38 -13.22 -5.20
N PHE A 65 10.55 -13.32 -6.23
CA PHE A 65 10.69 -12.50 -7.43
C PHE A 65 10.06 -11.12 -7.24
N MET A 66 8.76 -11.08 -6.88
CA MET A 66 8.01 -9.81 -6.82
C MET A 66 8.36 -8.95 -5.60
N THR A 67 8.68 -9.58 -4.45
CA THR A 67 8.96 -8.84 -3.21
C THR A 67 10.43 -8.48 -3.07
N VAL A 68 11.36 -9.27 -3.66
CA VAL A 68 12.80 -9.10 -3.44
C VAL A 68 13.53 -8.78 -4.74
N ILE A 69 13.52 -9.69 -5.73
CA ILE A 69 14.35 -9.56 -6.92
C ILE A 69 13.94 -8.35 -7.76
N LEU A 70 12.65 -8.18 -8.02
CA LEU A 70 12.15 -7.11 -8.87
C LEU A 70 12.42 -5.71 -8.30
N PRO A 71 12.13 -5.39 -7.02
CA PRO A 71 12.50 -4.10 -6.44
C PRO A 71 14.00 -3.84 -6.45
N ILE A 72 14.83 -4.83 -6.12
CA ILE A 72 16.30 -4.70 -6.16
C ILE A 72 16.77 -4.41 -7.58
N PHE A 73 16.26 -5.14 -8.57
CA PHE A 73 16.59 -4.93 -9.98
C PHE A 73 16.21 -3.51 -10.44
N LEU A 74 15.00 -3.03 -10.07
CA LEU A 74 14.56 -1.68 -10.41
C LEU A 74 15.42 -0.59 -9.76
N VAL A 75 15.88 -0.80 -8.52
CA VAL A 75 16.81 0.12 -7.84
C VAL A 75 18.18 0.13 -8.56
N ILE A 76 18.74 -1.04 -8.88
CA ILE A 76 20.06 -1.15 -9.55
C ILE A 76 20.01 -0.57 -10.96
N SER A 77 18.91 -0.78 -11.70
CA SER A 77 18.71 -0.24 -13.04
C SER A 77 18.34 1.25 -13.07
N HIS A 78 18.32 1.91 -11.89
CA HIS A 78 17.91 3.31 -11.78
C HIS A 78 16.54 3.59 -12.41
N ALA A 79 15.62 2.63 -12.32
CA ALA A 79 14.26 2.80 -12.82
C ALA A 79 13.59 4.01 -12.15
N PRO A 80 12.78 4.79 -12.89
CA PRO A 80 12.12 5.99 -12.34
C PRO A 80 11.02 5.66 -11.31
N PHE A 81 10.75 4.39 -11.11
CA PHE A 81 9.78 3.88 -10.13
C PHE A 81 10.28 2.56 -9.55
N ILE A 82 9.87 2.26 -8.32
CA ILE A 82 10.07 0.98 -7.67
C ILE A 82 8.71 0.31 -7.58
N PHE A 83 8.62 -0.91 -8.10
CA PHE A 83 7.42 -1.74 -8.07
C PHE A 83 7.76 -3.08 -7.43
N GLY A 84 6.82 -3.63 -6.69
CA GLY A 84 6.92 -4.93 -6.05
C GLY A 84 5.57 -5.38 -5.53
N GLY A 85 5.47 -6.59 -5.06
CA GLY A 85 4.21 -7.14 -4.56
C GLY A 85 4.43 -8.22 -3.51
N ALA A 86 3.41 -8.46 -2.69
CA ALA A 86 3.35 -9.63 -1.84
C ALA A 86 2.94 -10.87 -2.65
N LYS A 87 3.25 -12.04 -2.13
CA LYS A 87 2.69 -13.28 -2.62
C LYS A 87 1.20 -13.33 -2.27
N PRO A 88 0.29 -13.34 -3.24
CA PRO A 88 -1.14 -13.24 -2.96
C PRO A 88 -1.64 -14.46 -2.15
N VAL A 89 -2.60 -14.22 -1.28
CA VAL A 89 -3.30 -15.29 -0.57
C VAL A 89 -4.19 -16.04 -1.56
N PRO A 90 -4.12 -17.38 -1.60
CA PRO A 90 -4.93 -18.17 -2.51
C PRO A 90 -6.42 -18.10 -2.15
N VAL A 91 -7.23 -17.72 -3.12
CA VAL A 91 -8.69 -17.63 -3.01
C VAL A 91 -9.32 -18.51 -4.09
N ASN A 92 -10.32 -19.32 -3.70
CA ASN A 92 -11.11 -20.13 -4.62
C ASN A 92 -12.58 -19.65 -4.66
N PRO A 93 -12.94 -18.80 -5.64
CA PRO A 93 -14.30 -18.26 -5.73
C PRO A 93 -15.40 -19.32 -5.89
N ALA A 94 -15.06 -20.54 -6.38
CA ALA A 94 -16.02 -21.63 -6.52
C ALA A 94 -16.57 -22.13 -5.17
N LYS A 95 -15.88 -21.86 -4.06
CA LYS A 95 -16.34 -22.19 -2.70
C LYS A 95 -17.21 -21.13 -2.06
N PHE A 96 -17.38 -19.96 -2.68
CA PHE A 96 -18.18 -18.89 -2.10
C PHE A 96 -19.67 -19.26 -2.05
N ARG A 97 -20.31 -18.98 -0.93
CA ARG A 97 -21.76 -19.17 -0.75
C ARG A 97 -22.58 -18.43 -1.81
N HIS A 98 -22.13 -17.22 -2.18
CA HIS A 98 -22.67 -16.37 -3.22
C HIS A 98 -21.52 -15.81 -4.05
N LEU A 99 -21.27 -16.33 -5.24
CA LEU A 99 -20.11 -16.02 -6.07
C LEU A 99 -19.89 -14.51 -6.24
N ARG A 100 -20.87 -13.78 -6.79
CA ARG A 100 -20.74 -12.35 -7.06
C ARG A 100 -20.48 -11.52 -5.80
N ARG A 101 -21.28 -11.77 -4.74
CA ARG A 101 -21.16 -11.04 -3.47
C ARG A 101 -19.83 -11.38 -2.78
N GLY A 102 -19.48 -12.64 -2.76
CA GLY A 102 -18.23 -13.12 -2.14
C GLY A 102 -17.01 -12.51 -2.81
N ASP A 103 -16.97 -12.55 -4.14
CA ASP A 103 -15.85 -12.01 -4.91
C ASP A 103 -15.67 -10.48 -4.69
N ILE A 104 -16.76 -9.71 -4.68
CA ILE A 104 -16.70 -8.28 -4.38
C ILE A 104 -16.22 -8.03 -2.95
N ILE A 105 -16.76 -8.73 -1.95
CA ILE A 105 -16.38 -8.55 -0.54
C ILE A 105 -14.91 -8.91 -0.34
N VAL A 106 -14.46 -10.01 -0.92
CA VAL A 106 -13.08 -10.46 -0.79
C VAL A 106 -12.14 -9.46 -1.43
N SER A 107 -12.41 -9.04 -2.67
CA SER A 107 -11.54 -8.09 -3.37
C SER A 107 -11.50 -6.72 -2.68
N MET A 108 -12.60 -6.25 -2.11
CA MET A 108 -12.61 -4.99 -1.38
C MET A 108 -11.98 -5.08 0.02
N ALA A 109 -11.82 -6.28 0.59
CA ALA A 109 -11.34 -6.44 1.96
C ALA A 109 -9.92 -5.88 2.18
N GLY A 110 -8.99 -6.12 1.25
CA GLY A 110 -7.64 -5.55 1.31
C GLY A 110 -7.64 -4.02 1.23
N ILE A 111 -8.41 -3.48 0.28
CA ILE A 111 -8.55 -2.02 0.07
C ILE A 111 -9.11 -1.35 1.33
N VAL A 112 -10.20 -1.90 1.88
CA VAL A 112 -10.84 -1.37 3.12
C VAL A 112 -9.86 -1.46 4.29
N THR A 113 -9.12 -2.56 4.43
CA THR A 113 -8.11 -2.71 5.49
C THR A 113 -7.04 -1.62 5.42
N ASN A 114 -6.52 -1.33 4.24
CA ASN A 114 -5.54 -0.27 4.06
C ASN A 114 -6.14 1.12 4.40
N LEU A 115 -7.38 1.40 4.00
CA LEU A 115 -8.05 2.65 4.39
C LEU A 115 -8.23 2.76 5.90
N VAL A 116 -8.65 1.67 6.57
CA VAL A 116 -8.80 1.63 8.03
C VAL A 116 -7.46 1.87 8.73
N ILE A 117 -6.37 1.22 8.28
CA ILE A 117 -5.03 1.45 8.84
C ILE A 117 -4.65 2.92 8.69
N ALA A 118 -4.82 3.52 7.51
CA ALA A 118 -4.50 4.93 7.29
C ALA A 118 -5.27 5.85 8.26
N VAL A 119 -6.57 5.60 8.47
CA VAL A 119 -7.41 6.37 9.40
C VAL A 119 -6.94 6.19 10.85
N LEU A 120 -6.63 4.96 11.29
CA LEU A 120 -6.20 4.69 12.66
C LEU A 120 -4.81 5.25 12.98
N LEU A 121 -3.94 5.39 11.99
CA LEU A 121 -2.63 6.00 12.17
C LEU A 121 -2.70 7.50 12.51
N VAL A 122 -3.74 8.22 12.07
CA VAL A 122 -3.88 9.67 12.36
C VAL A 122 -3.96 9.94 13.87
N PRO A 123 -4.93 9.40 14.64
CA PRO A 123 -4.99 9.64 16.08
C PRO A 123 -3.77 9.07 16.80
N THR A 124 -3.16 8.00 16.31
CA THR A 124 -1.95 7.43 16.90
C THR A 124 -0.77 8.40 16.80
N ILE A 125 -0.56 9.05 15.65
CA ILE A 125 0.48 10.06 15.45
C ILE A 125 0.24 11.28 16.35
N ILE A 126 -1.02 11.73 16.47
CA ILE A 126 -1.40 12.83 17.36
C ILE A 126 -1.06 12.48 18.82
N GLY A 127 -1.43 11.27 19.27
CA GLY A 127 -1.14 10.78 20.61
C GLY A 127 0.37 10.73 20.91
N LEU A 128 1.18 10.27 19.94
CA LEU A 128 2.64 10.28 20.05
C LEU A 128 3.19 11.71 20.16
N GLY A 129 2.61 12.67 19.44
CA GLY A 129 2.99 14.07 19.52
C GLY A 129 2.72 14.68 20.90
N VAL A 130 1.55 14.38 21.46
CA VAL A 130 1.21 14.80 22.85
C VAL A 130 2.13 14.15 23.87
N LEU A 131 2.35 12.84 23.74
CA LEU A 131 3.21 12.07 24.65
C LEU A 131 4.67 12.57 24.64
N GLY A 132 5.26 12.77 23.44
CA GLY A 132 6.64 13.23 23.32
C GLY A 132 6.85 14.66 23.90
N ARG A 133 5.83 15.53 23.82
CA ARG A 133 5.86 16.84 24.45
C ARG A 133 5.73 16.77 25.97
N ALA A 134 4.89 15.86 26.47
CA ALA A 134 4.67 15.66 27.90
C ALA A 134 5.87 14.96 28.58
N LEU A 135 6.57 14.08 27.87
CA LEU A 135 7.70 13.31 28.37
C LEU A 135 8.94 13.54 27.49
N PRO A 136 9.78 14.54 27.78
CA PRO A 136 10.95 14.91 26.96
C PRO A 136 11.92 13.75 26.71
N ALA A 137 12.03 12.79 27.66
CA ALA A 137 12.87 11.59 27.50
C ALA A 137 12.41 10.67 26.36
N LEU A 138 11.15 10.72 25.95
CA LEU A 138 10.57 9.94 24.86
C LEU A 138 10.44 10.72 23.55
N ASN A 139 10.81 12.01 23.52
CA ASN A 139 10.60 12.89 22.37
C ASN A 139 11.20 12.31 21.07
N ASP A 140 12.46 11.89 21.09
CA ASP A 140 13.16 11.36 19.92
C ASP A 140 12.54 10.04 19.42
N THR A 141 12.18 9.15 20.36
CA THR A 141 11.52 7.89 20.03
C THR A 141 10.14 8.14 19.43
N CYS A 142 9.32 9.01 20.04
CA CYS A 142 8.01 9.39 19.51
C CYS A 142 8.12 10.04 18.13
N SER A 143 9.10 10.93 17.94
CA SER A 143 9.37 11.55 16.65
C SER A 143 9.70 10.53 15.57
N LEU A 144 10.56 9.56 15.85
CA LEU A 144 10.93 8.49 14.92
C LEU A 144 9.72 7.64 14.52
N VAL A 145 8.89 7.25 15.50
CA VAL A 145 7.68 6.45 15.26
C VAL A 145 6.62 7.28 14.49
N GLN A 146 6.51 8.59 14.77
CA GLN A 146 5.64 9.47 13.98
C GLN A 146 6.01 9.48 12.50
N VAL A 147 7.30 9.53 12.17
CA VAL A 147 7.79 9.47 10.80
C VAL A 147 7.40 8.14 10.15
N MET A 148 7.68 7.02 10.82
CA MET A 148 7.31 5.70 10.32
C MET A 148 5.80 5.59 10.04
N PHE A 149 4.96 6.06 10.95
CA PHE A 149 3.52 6.01 10.81
C PHE A 149 2.98 7.01 9.77
N THR A 150 3.64 8.15 9.57
CA THR A 150 3.30 9.07 8.49
C THR A 150 3.53 8.43 7.12
N PHE A 151 4.66 7.73 6.93
CA PHE A 151 4.85 6.89 5.75
C PHE A 151 3.79 5.78 5.67
N GLY A 152 3.37 5.24 6.81
CA GLY A 152 2.27 4.28 6.88
C GLY A 152 0.96 4.81 6.28
N ILE A 153 0.58 6.05 6.57
CA ILE A 153 -0.59 6.70 5.95
C ILE A 153 -0.42 6.78 4.43
N ILE A 154 0.73 7.27 3.97
CA ILE A 154 1.02 7.42 2.54
C ILE A 154 0.94 6.07 1.84
N ILE A 155 1.61 5.04 2.38
CA ILE A 155 1.64 3.69 1.82
C ILE A 155 0.23 3.08 1.75
N ASN A 156 -0.53 3.16 2.84
CA ASN A 156 -1.85 2.53 2.89
C ASN A 156 -2.85 3.22 1.95
N LEU A 157 -2.83 4.55 1.85
CA LEU A 157 -3.66 5.28 0.87
C LEU A 157 -3.20 4.99 -0.56
N ALA A 158 -1.90 4.90 -0.82
CA ALA A 158 -1.37 4.53 -2.13
C ALA A 158 -1.76 3.09 -2.52
N LEU A 159 -1.63 2.12 -1.60
CA LEU A 159 -2.05 0.73 -1.82
C LEU A 159 -3.55 0.62 -2.08
N ALA A 160 -4.37 1.33 -1.30
CA ALA A 160 -5.82 1.35 -1.50
C ALA A 160 -6.19 1.93 -2.88
N GLY A 161 -5.61 3.08 -3.25
CA GLY A 161 -5.86 3.74 -4.53
C GLY A 161 -5.40 2.92 -5.72
N PHE A 162 -4.22 2.32 -5.61
CA PHE A 162 -3.65 1.49 -6.67
C PHE A 162 -4.45 0.20 -6.87
N ASN A 163 -4.79 -0.53 -5.79
CA ASN A 163 -5.58 -1.75 -5.90
C ASN A 163 -7.04 -1.50 -6.31
N LEU A 164 -7.56 -0.29 -6.13
CA LEU A 164 -8.89 0.06 -6.61
C LEU A 164 -8.95 0.30 -8.13
N ILE A 165 -7.80 0.40 -8.82
CA ILE A 165 -7.76 0.57 -10.29
C ILE A 165 -8.47 -0.62 -10.95
N PRO A 166 -9.41 -0.38 -11.89
CA PRO A 166 -10.16 -1.44 -12.54
C PRO A 166 -9.36 -2.10 -13.67
N ILE A 167 -8.17 -2.59 -13.38
CA ILE A 167 -7.29 -3.29 -14.35
C ILE A 167 -6.78 -4.58 -13.69
N PRO A 168 -7.03 -5.77 -14.29
CA PRO A 168 -6.42 -6.99 -13.80
C PRO A 168 -4.88 -6.87 -13.74
N PRO A 169 -4.21 -7.44 -12.73
CA PRO A 169 -4.69 -8.32 -11.69
C PRO A 169 -5.10 -7.61 -10.39
N LEU A 170 -5.34 -6.30 -10.41
CA LEU A 170 -5.67 -5.49 -9.23
C LEU A 170 -7.09 -5.79 -8.73
N ASP A 171 -7.33 -5.60 -7.42
CA ASP A 171 -8.58 -5.94 -6.74
C ASP A 171 -9.81 -5.24 -7.33
N GLY A 172 -9.67 -3.98 -7.75
CA GLY A 172 -10.73 -3.21 -8.39
C GLY A 172 -11.26 -3.86 -9.67
N SER A 173 -10.46 -4.70 -10.33
CA SER A 173 -10.87 -5.43 -11.52
C SER A 173 -11.96 -6.46 -11.23
N HIS A 174 -11.96 -7.09 -10.06
CA HIS A 174 -12.99 -8.04 -9.65
C HIS A 174 -14.34 -7.36 -9.46
N VAL A 175 -14.36 -6.12 -9.01
CA VAL A 175 -15.60 -5.33 -8.93
C VAL A 175 -16.06 -4.91 -10.32
N MET A 176 -15.13 -4.45 -11.16
CA MET A 176 -15.43 -3.95 -12.51
C MET A 176 -16.10 -4.99 -13.38
N LYS A 177 -15.67 -6.26 -13.34
CA LYS A 177 -16.29 -7.33 -14.15
C LYS A 177 -17.79 -7.49 -13.90
N TYR A 178 -18.27 -7.18 -12.68
CA TYR A 178 -19.71 -7.24 -12.33
C TYR A 178 -20.48 -5.96 -12.66
N LEU A 179 -19.78 -4.87 -12.96
CA LEU A 179 -20.38 -3.62 -13.43
C LEU A 179 -20.52 -3.59 -14.95
N LEU A 180 -19.70 -4.39 -15.66
CA LEU A 180 -19.74 -4.47 -17.11
C LEU A 180 -20.96 -5.27 -17.61
N PRO A 181 -21.56 -4.89 -18.74
CA PRO A 181 -22.52 -5.73 -19.44
C PRO A 181 -21.92 -7.11 -19.77
N SER A 182 -22.73 -8.17 -19.72
CA SER A 182 -22.27 -9.57 -19.91
C SER A 182 -21.46 -9.81 -21.19
N ARG A 183 -21.78 -9.10 -22.26
CA ARG A 183 -21.05 -9.16 -23.54
C ARG A 183 -19.60 -8.68 -23.44
N TRP A 184 -19.30 -7.78 -22.48
CA TRP A 184 -17.97 -7.21 -22.30
C TRP A 184 -17.19 -7.90 -21.17
N ALA A 185 -17.90 -8.47 -20.19
CA ALA A 185 -17.31 -9.13 -19.03
C ALA A 185 -16.37 -10.28 -19.44
N ALA A 186 -16.80 -11.13 -20.37
CA ALA A 186 -15.98 -12.25 -20.86
C ALA A 186 -14.69 -11.79 -21.58
N GLY A 187 -14.77 -10.68 -22.33
CA GLY A 187 -13.59 -10.05 -22.96
C GLY A 187 -12.65 -9.47 -21.91
N TYR A 188 -13.20 -8.80 -20.90
CA TYR A 188 -12.47 -8.21 -19.80
C TYR A 188 -11.73 -9.26 -18.95
N GLU A 189 -12.37 -10.39 -18.63
CA GLU A 189 -11.70 -11.49 -17.91
C GLU A 189 -10.53 -12.09 -18.70
N ARG A 190 -10.60 -12.09 -20.05
CA ARG A 190 -9.45 -12.54 -20.87
C ARG A 190 -8.24 -11.61 -20.75
N LEU A 191 -8.43 -10.34 -20.41
CA LEU A 191 -7.33 -9.39 -20.17
C LEU A 191 -6.51 -9.79 -18.94
N ALA A 192 -7.07 -10.54 -17.98
CA ALA A 192 -6.37 -10.97 -16.78
C ALA A 192 -5.08 -11.77 -17.09
N ARG A 193 -5.04 -12.51 -18.22
CA ARG A 193 -3.84 -13.22 -18.69
C ARG A 193 -2.66 -12.29 -18.99
N PHE A 194 -2.95 -11.03 -19.32
CA PHE A 194 -1.96 -10.00 -19.60
C PHE A 194 -1.82 -9.00 -18.44
N GLY A 195 -2.41 -9.28 -17.29
CA GLY A 195 -2.56 -8.35 -16.18
C GLY A 195 -1.26 -7.69 -15.75
N PHE A 196 -0.18 -8.46 -15.60
CA PHE A 196 1.13 -7.91 -15.29
C PHE A 196 1.58 -6.86 -16.32
N PHE A 197 1.48 -7.18 -17.61
CA PHE A 197 1.86 -6.27 -18.69
C PHE A 197 0.97 -5.03 -18.75
N LEU A 198 -0.32 -5.16 -18.43
CA LEU A 198 -1.24 -4.02 -18.38
C LEU A 198 -0.86 -3.04 -17.26
N VAL A 199 -0.50 -3.55 -16.09
CA VAL A 199 -0.03 -2.71 -14.98
C VAL A 199 1.30 -2.03 -15.32
N VAL A 200 2.25 -2.75 -15.89
CA VAL A 200 3.52 -2.18 -16.35
C VAL A 200 3.28 -1.11 -17.43
N ALA A 201 2.42 -1.38 -18.41
CA ALA A 201 2.07 -0.41 -19.45
C ALA A 201 1.39 0.85 -18.86
N LEU A 202 0.50 0.68 -17.86
CA LEU A 202 -0.12 1.81 -17.16
C LEU A 202 0.94 2.68 -16.47
N ILE A 203 1.91 2.06 -15.80
CA ILE A 203 2.98 2.79 -15.09
C ILE A 203 3.90 3.52 -16.07
N LEU A 204 4.29 2.87 -17.18
CA LEU A 204 5.23 3.43 -18.15
C LEU A 204 4.60 4.47 -19.08
N PHE A 205 3.42 4.19 -19.58
CA PHE A 205 2.79 4.97 -20.65
C PHE A 205 1.51 5.69 -20.20
N GLY A 206 0.85 5.19 -19.15
CA GLY A 206 -0.41 5.71 -18.63
C GLY A 206 -0.26 6.69 -17.46
N ARG A 207 0.92 7.29 -17.25
CA ARG A 207 1.20 8.17 -16.12
C ARG A 207 0.14 9.27 -15.91
N PRO A 208 -0.35 10.01 -16.92
CA PRO A 208 -1.38 11.02 -16.72
C PRO A 208 -2.69 10.43 -16.18
N LEU A 209 -3.10 9.27 -16.72
CA LEU A 209 -4.30 8.56 -16.27
C LEU A 209 -4.13 8.04 -14.83
N LEU A 210 -2.97 7.46 -14.51
CA LEU A 210 -2.65 7.00 -13.17
C LEU A 210 -2.67 8.16 -12.16
N MET A 211 -2.07 9.30 -12.49
CA MET A 211 -2.07 10.48 -11.62
C MET A 211 -3.48 11.03 -11.43
N ALA A 212 -4.28 11.12 -12.49
CA ALA A 212 -5.68 11.54 -12.40
C ALA A 212 -6.50 10.60 -11.49
N TRP A 213 -6.29 9.28 -11.62
CA TRP A 213 -6.92 8.28 -10.75
C TRP A 213 -6.48 8.41 -9.29
N MET A 214 -5.20 8.64 -9.06
CA MET A 214 -4.63 8.76 -7.72
C MET A 214 -4.94 10.10 -7.03
N THR A 215 -5.44 11.09 -7.76
CA THR A 215 -5.73 12.44 -7.21
C THR A 215 -6.56 12.44 -5.93
N PRO A 216 -7.66 11.68 -5.78
CA PRO A 216 -8.41 11.64 -4.53
C PRO A 216 -7.58 11.13 -3.34
N PHE A 217 -6.73 10.14 -3.56
CA PHE A 217 -5.87 9.57 -2.52
C PHE A 217 -4.74 10.53 -2.15
N ILE A 218 -4.15 11.21 -3.14
CA ILE A 218 -3.16 12.28 -2.92
C ILE A 218 -3.78 13.41 -2.12
N PHE A 219 -5.04 13.79 -2.43
CA PHE A 219 -5.77 14.78 -1.64
C PHE A 219 -5.96 14.32 -0.19
N LEU A 220 -6.35 13.06 0.06
CA LEU A 220 -6.47 12.51 1.42
C LEU A 220 -5.13 12.51 2.16
N ILE A 221 -4.02 12.19 1.49
CA ILE A 221 -2.67 12.29 2.06
C ILE A 221 -2.39 13.73 2.48
N ARG A 222 -2.64 14.71 1.61
CA ARG A 222 -2.42 16.13 1.91
C ARG A 222 -3.25 16.59 3.11
N VAL A 223 -4.54 16.22 3.17
CA VAL A 223 -5.41 16.54 4.32
C VAL A 223 -4.86 15.92 5.60
N ALA A 224 -4.47 14.63 5.58
CA ALA A 224 -3.89 13.97 6.74
C ALA A 224 -2.61 14.69 7.22
N LEU A 225 -1.70 15.03 6.31
CA LEU A 225 -0.45 15.74 6.64
C LEU A 225 -0.74 17.16 7.19
N MET A 226 -1.74 17.85 6.66
CA MET A 226 -2.16 19.17 7.17
C MET A 226 -2.69 19.05 8.61
N VAL A 227 -3.54 18.07 8.89
CA VAL A 227 -4.08 17.81 10.24
C VAL A 227 -2.98 17.41 11.22
N LEU A 228 -1.98 16.66 10.77
CA LEU A 228 -0.88 16.16 11.61
C LEU A 228 0.20 17.21 11.87
N SER A 229 0.36 18.21 10.99
CA SER A 229 1.46 19.17 11.05
C SER A 229 1.64 19.85 12.41
N PRO A 230 0.60 20.25 13.17
CA PRO A 230 0.76 20.87 14.50
C PRO A 230 1.24 19.89 15.58
N PHE A 231 1.11 18.59 15.34
CA PHE A 231 1.42 17.55 16.32
C PHE A 231 2.77 16.87 16.09
N LEU A 232 3.44 17.16 14.97
CA LEU A 232 4.77 16.60 14.68
C LEU A 232 5.82 17.18 15.63
N LEU A 233 6.70 16.32 16.12
CA LEU A 233 7.74 16.67 17.09
C LEU A 233 9.01 17.20 16.43
N SER A 234 9.30 16.80 15.18
CA SER A 234 10.50 17.21 14.46
C SER A 234 10.19 18.18 13.33
N SER A 235 10.80 19.37 13.40
CA SER A 235 10.70 20.38 12.32
C SER A 235 11.33 19.93 11.00
N GLN A 236 12.36 19.09 11.04
CA GLN A 236 13.00 18.57 9.83
C GLN A 236 12.02 17.71 9.01
N TRP A 237 11.20 16.91 9.67
CA TRP A 237 10.18 16.08 9.01
C TRP A 237 8.97 16.90 8.58
N ALA A 238 8.57 17.91 9.35
CA ALA A 238 7.55 18.85 8.94
C ALA A 238 7.94 19.58 7.63
N ASN A 239 9.20 19.98 7.50
CA ASN A 239 9.73 20.61 6.29
C ASN A 239 9.83 19.66 5.09
N LEU A 240 10.22 18.38 5.31
CA LEU A 240 10.19 17.36 4.27
C LEU A 240 8.77 17.09 3.78
N MET A 241 7.81 17.01 4.69
CA MET A 241 6.39 16.78 4.37
C MET A 241 5.76 18.00 3.65
N SER A 242 6.16 19.23 3.98
CA SER A 242 5.67 20.43 3.28
C SER A 242 6.03 20.43 1.79
N GLN A 243 7.19 19.86 1.41
CA GLN A 243 7.60 19.71 0.02
C GLN A 243 6.74 18.69 -0.77
N TRP A 244 6.04 17.78 -0.08
CA TRP A 244 5.11 16.83 -0.69
C TRP A 244 3.68 17.39 -0.81
N ILE A 245 3.39 18.46 -0.07
CA ILE A 245 2.09 19.13 -0.05
C ILE A 245 2.01 20.23 -1.11
N SER A 246 3.14 20.89 -1.40
CA SER A 246 3.26 21.89 -2.48
C SER A 246 3.25 21.27 -3.86
#